data_53472c6c090f3a5f4398bc15a9d209a5
#
_entry.id   53472c6c090f3a5f4398bc15a9d209a5
#
_cell.length_a   1.000
_cell.length_b   1.000
_cell.length_c   1.000
_cell.angle_alpha   90.00
_cell.angle_beta   90.00
_cell.angle_gamma   90.00
#
_symmetry.space_group_name_H-M   'P 1'
#
loop_
_entity.id
_entity.type
_entity.pdbx_description
1 polymer ?
#
loop_
_entity_poly.entity_id
_entity_poly.type
_entity_poly.pdbx_seq_one_letter_code
_entity_poly.pdbx_strand_id
1 'polypeptide(L)'
;MSGGENRAGGANGAGHDTPIRVDHAGIAVESIADAEPVLFALGCRKLIEESVEGRFRWAQYDFGRDASRLELIAPEADESFLTAYLDEHGPGLHHVTLEVADIDAVVAALEAADLDVVEHESYPDWTEAFVSPANPTGTLFQLMEYHDSYDEGRPAPDALYVDGSRVGE
;
A
#
# COMPACT_ATOMS: atom_id res chain seq x y z
N MET A 1 4.68 -37.50 -35.74
CA MET A 1 4.76 -37.79 -34.31
C MET A 1 5.17 -36.51 -33.65
N SER A 2 4.19 -35.79 -33.18
CA SER A 2 4.37 -34.48 -32.50
C SER A 2 4.17 -34.73 -31.03
N GLY A 3 5.27 -34.67 -30.27
CA GLY A 3 5.25 -34.66 -28.82
C GLY A 3 4.84 -33.29 -28.33
N GLY A 4 3.60 -33.18 -27.88
CA GLY A 4 3.17 -32.00 -27.10
C GLY A 4 3.81 -32.06 -25.73
N GLU A 5 4.78 -31.22 -25.50
CA GLU A 5 5.29 -30.94 -24.15
C GLU A 5 4.22 -30.17 -23.38
N ASN A 6 3.60 -30.93 -22.49
CA ASN A 6 2.74 -30.39 -21.45
C ASN A 6 3.62 -29.53 -20.53
N ARG A 7 3.59 -28.22 -20.71
CA ARG A 7 4.15 -27.28 -19.70
C ARG A 7 3.29 -27.45 -18.46
N ALA A 8 3.84 -28.14 -17.49
CA ALA A 8 3.36 -28.10 -16.14
C ALA A 8 3.35 -26.62 -15.72
N GLY A 9 2.18 -26.04 -15.60
CA GLY A 9 2.01 -24.73 -14.96
C GLY A 9 2.52 -24.86 -13.55
N GLY A 10 3.71 -24.29 -13.29
CA GLY A 10 4.16 -24.07 -11.94
C GLY A 10 3.10 -23.19 -11.25
N ALA A 11 2.69 -23.60 -10.07
CA ALA A 11 1.78 -22.81 -9.23
C ALA A 11 2.48 -21.50 -8.84
N ASN A 12 2.33 -20.47 -9.67
CA ASN A 12 2.63 -19.09 -9.35
C ASN A 12 1.34 -18.36 -8.89
N GLY A 13 0.42 -19.09 -8.28
CA GLY A 13 -0.76 -18.50 -7.65
C GLY A 13 -0.37 -17.91 -6.31
N ALA A 14 -0.95 -16.75 -5.97
CA ALA A 14 -1.00 -16.28 -4.61
C ALA A 14 -1.54 -17.41 -3.72
N GLY A 15 -1.03 -17.55 -2.50
CA GLY A 15 -1.53 -18.54 -1.55
C GLY A 15 -2.95 -18.23 -1.05
N HIS A 16 -3.63 -17.28 -1.69
CA HIS A 16 -5.00 -16.82 -1.42
C HIS A 16 -5.69 -16.42 -2.72
N ASP A 17 -7.01 -16.33 -2.68
CA ASP A 17 -7.91 -15.87 -3.76
C ASP A 17 -8.62 -14.57 -3.43
N THR A 18 -8.15 -13.86 -2.40
CA THR A 18 -8.73 -12.58 -1.97
C THR A 18 -8.44 -11.48 -3.01
N PRO A 19 -9.43 -10.63 -3.34
CA PRO A 19 -9.22 -9.46 -4.18
C PRO A 19 -8.16 -8.51 -3.63
N ILE A 20 -7.28 -8.01 -4.51
CA ILE A 20 -6.17 -7.12 -4.15
C ILE A 20 -5.91 -6.11 -5.25
N ARG A 21 -5.41 -4.92 -4.87
CA ARG A 21 -4.89 -3.91 -5.81
C ARG A 21 -3.84 -3.03 -5.14
N VAL A 22 -3.07 -2.31 -5.97
CA VAL A 22 -2.26 -1.21 -5.44
C VAL A 22 -3.21 -0.06 -5.07
N ASP A 23 -3.17 0.34 -3.82
CA ASP A 23 -3.94 1.47 -3.31
C ASP A 23 -3.18 2.79 -3.49
N HIS A 24 -1.99 2.88 -2.92
CA HIS A 24 -1.12 4.04 -3.08
C HIS A 24 0.37 3.69 -2.95
N ALA A 25 1.21 4.64 -3.35
CA ALA A 25 2.63 4.64 -3.08
C ALA A 25 2.95 5.77 -2.10
N GLY A 26 3.58 5.44 -0.98
CA GLY A 26 3.98 6.37 0.06
C GLY A 26 5.38 6.92 -0.18
N ILE A 27 5.53 8.22 -0.12
CA ILE A 27 6.78 8.95 -0.33
C ILE A 27 7.11 9.71 0.95
N ALA A 28 8.25 9.38 1.57
CA ALA A 28 8.74 10.12 2.72
C ALA A 28 9.38 11.44 2.25
N VAL A 29 9.01 12.53 2.91
CA VAL A 29 9.51 13.88 2.62
C VAL A 29 9.79 14.63 3.94
N GLU A 30 10.67 15.60 3.88
CA GLU A 30 10.94 16.46 5.05
C GLU A 30 9.76 17.39 5.36
N SER A 31 9.06 17.86 4.31
CA SER A 31 7.93 18.77 4.40
C SER A 31 6.92 18.47 3.30
N ILE A 32 5.67 18.22 3.67
CA ILE A 32 4.57 18.06 2.71
C ILE A 32 4.41 19.32 1.87
N ALA A 33 4.41 20.49 2.50
CA ALA A 33 4.20 21.78 1.82
C ALA A 33 5.26 22.07 0.75
N ASP A 34 6.51 21.63 0.96
CA ASP A 34 7.59 21.81 0.00
C ASP A 34 7.54 20.80 -1.15
N ALA A 35 7.00 19.60 -0.91
CA ALA A 35 6.88 18.53 -1.89
C ALA A 35 5.60 18.63 -2.76
N GLU A 36 4.51 19.13 -2.23
CA GLU A 36 3.21 19.25 -2.92
C GLU A 36 3.26 19.89 -4.31
N PRO A 37 4.03 20.96 -4.56
CA PRO A 37 4.08 21.58 -5.88
C PRO A 37 4.46 20.61 -7.00
N VAL A 38 5.25 19.58 -6.69
CA VAL A 38 5.60 18.53 -7.67
C VAL A 38 4.37 17.72 -8.05
N LEU A 39 3.57 17.29 -7.05
CA LEU A 39 2.37 16.49 -7.28
C LEU A 39 1.30 17.30 -8.03
N PHE A 40 1.11 18.56 -7.68
CA PHE A 40 0.18 19.44 -8.40
C PHE A 40 0.62 19.68 -9.85
N ALA A 41 1.92 19.84 -10.10
CA ALA A 41 2.46 19.96 -11.46
C ALA A 41 2.30 18.68 -12.29
N LEU A 42 2.27 17.51 -11.65
CA LEU A 42 1.96 16.23 -12.28
C LEU A 42 0.45 16.03 -12.55
N GLY A 43 -0.41 16.92 -12.03
CA GLY A 43 -1.85 16.87 -12.21
C GLY A 43 -2.61 16.17 -11.09
N CYS A 44 -1.95 15.87 -9.97
CA CYS A 44 -2.61 15.31 -8.81
C CYS A 44 -3.54 16.32 -8.14
N ARG A 45 -4.57 15.79 -7.50
CA ARG A 45 -5.47 16.54 -6.62
C ARG A 45 -5.32 16.02 -5.20
N LYS A 46 -5.13 16.93 -4.23
CA LYS A 46 -5.12 16.57 -2.81
C LYS A 46 -6.49 16.12 -2.36
N LEU A 47 -6.56 15.00 -1.69
CA LEU A 47 -7.78 14.44 -1.11
C LEU A 47 -7.92 14.82 0.36
N ILE A 48 -6.89 14.54 1.15
CA ILE A 48 -6.89 14.67 2.61
C ILE A 48 -5.49 14.94 3.11
N GLU A 49 -5.38 15.54 4.28
CA GLU A 49 -4.14 15.66 5.06
C GLU A 49 -4.50 15.57 6.54
N GLU A 50 -3.77 14.72 7.27
CA GLU A 50 -3.98 14.49 8.69
C GLU A 50 -2.67 14.34 9.45
N SER A 51 -2.73 14.63 10.76
CA SER A 51 -1.66 14.39 11.71
C SER A 51 -1.95 13.14 12.54
N VAL A 52 -0.96 12.28 12.70
CA VAL A 52 -1.05 11.10 13.56
C VAL A 52 -0.37 11.39 14.88
N GLU A 53 -1.17 11.81 15.86
CA GLU A 53 -0.76 12.04 17.25
C GLU A 53 0.46 12.98 17.42
N GLY A 54 0.69 13.90 16.47
CA GLY A 54 1.84 14.78 16.48
C GLY A 54 3.19 14.10 16.20
N ARG A 55 3.18 12.84 15.77
CA ARG A 55 4.38 12.08 15.41
C ARG A 55 4.77 12.27 13.95
N PHE A 56 3.80 12.15 13.08
CA PHE A 56 3.96 12.38 11.64
C PHE A 56 2.65 12.85 11.02
N ARG A 57 2.76 13.43 9.84
CA ARG A 57 1.66 13.89 9.00
C ARG A 57 1.65 13.12 7.71
N TRP A 58 0.48 12.82 7.20
CA TRP A 58 0.30 12.22 5.89
C TRP A 58 -0.71 13.01 5.05
N ALA A 59 -0.56 12.98 3.74
CA ALA A 59 -1.49 13.57 2.80
C ALA A 59 -1.63 12.70 1.57
N GLN A 60 -2.86 12.47 1.11
CA GLN A 60 -3.14 11.67 -0.08
C GLN A 60 -3.55 12.52 -1.26
N TYR A 61 -3.18 12.04 -2.44
CA TYR A 61 -3.38 12.69 -3.72
C TYR A 61 -3.84 11.69 -4.76
N ASP A 62 -4.78 12.06 -5.65
CA ASP A 62 -5.23 11.25 -6.76
C ASP A 62 -5.04 11.94 -8.13
N PHE A 63 -5.10 11.14 -9.19
CA PHE A 63 -5.17 11.59 -10.59
C PHE A 63 -6.57 11.47 -11.16
N GLY A 64 -7.53 11.05 -10.38
CA GLY A 64 -8.91 10.79 -10.76
C GLY A 64 -9.44 9.51 -10.13
N ARG A 65 -10.70 9.26 -10.34
CA ARG A 65 -11.52 8.35 -9.56
C ARG A 65 -11.07 6.87 -9.54
N ASP A 66 -10.46 6.43 -10.63
CA ASP A 66 -10.06 5.01 -10.81
C ASP A 66 -8.54 4.82 -10.83
N ALA A 67 -7.79 5.88 -10.46
CA ALA A 67 -6.34 5.83 -10.42
C ALA A 67 -5.83 5.48 -9.02
N SER A 68 -4.67 4.80 -8.96
CA SER A 68 -3.92 4.66 -7.72
C SER A 68 -3.55 6.03 -7.16
N ARG A 69 -3.44 6.12 -5.84
CA ARG A 69 -3.10 7.35 -5.14
C ARG A 69 -1.59 7.46 -4.91
N LEU A 70 -1.14 8.67 -4.66
CA LEU A 70 0.14 8.95 -4.03
C LEU A 70 -0.09 9.46 -2.61
N GLU A 71 0.83 9.15 -1.72
CA GLU A 71 0.82 9.67 -0.36
C GLU A 71 2.15 10.34 -0.07
N LEU A 72 2.11 11.52 0.55
CA LEU A 72 3.27 12.13 1.19
C LEU A 72 3.18 11.90 2.68
N ILE A 73 4.30 11.48 3.29
CA ILE A 73 4.44 11.34 4.74
C ILE A 73 5.63 12.19 5.20
N ALA A 74 5.43 12.97 6.26
CA ALA A 74 6.45 13.84 6.82
C ALA A 74 6.48 13.77 8.35
N PRO A 75 7.64 13.83 9.00
CA PRO A 75 7.73 13.84 10.45
C PRO A 75 7.14 15.14 11.02
N GLU A 76 6.49 15.04 12.19
CA GLU A 76 6.08 16.18 13.02
C GLU A 76 6.87 16.23 14.34
N ALA A 77 7.60 15.16 14.68
CA ALA A 77 8.44 15.09 15.86
C ALA A 77 9.92 14.90 15.46
N ASP A 78 10.82 15.47 16.27
CA ASP A 78 12.27 15.36 16.06
C ASP A 78 12.77 13.91 16.15
N GLU A 79 12.06 13.07 16.94
CA GLU A 79 12.36 11.66 17.10
C GLU A 79 11.14 10.82 16.63
N SER A 80 11.16 10.37 15.39
CA SER A 80 10.16 9.49 14.81
C SER A 80 10.83 8.45 13.89
N PHE A 81 10.10 7.39 13.53
CA PHE A 81 10.60 6.42 12.54
C PHE A 81 10.89 7.10 11.18
N LEU A 82 10.11 8.13 10.81
CA LEU A 82 10.32 8.89 9.59
C LEU A 82 11.56 9.75 9.64
N THR A 83 11.86 10.39 10.78
CA THR A 83 13.09 11.16 10.95
C THR A 83 14.30 10.26 10.75
N ALA A 84 14.31 9.09 11.41
CA ALA A 84 15.39 8.12 11.26
C ALA A 84 15.51 7.61 9.80
N TYR A 85 14.38 7.35 9.14
CA TYR A 85 14.37 6.94 7.73
C TYR A 85 14.97 8.03 6.82
N LEU A 86 14.53 9.29 6.98
CA LEU A 86 15.00 10.41 6.16
C LEU A 86 16.49 10.71 6.39
N ASP A 87 16.97 10.58 7.63
CA ASP A 87 18.40 10.74 7.96
C ASP A 87 19.28 9.68 7.28
N GLU A 88 18.77 8.45 7.13
CA GLU A 88 19.50 7.35 6.52
C GLU A 88 19.38 7.33 4.98
N HIS A 89 18.20 7.60 4.44
CA HIS A 89 17.88 7.39 3.03
C HIS A 89 17.60 8.68 2.25
N GLY A 90 17.32 9.79 2.93
CA GLY A 90 16.78 11.00 2.33
C GLY A 90 15.33 10.86 1.86
N PRO A 91 14.74 11.92 1.26
CA PRO A 91 13.41 11.86 0.69
C PRO A 91 13.29 10.86 -0.45
N GLY A 92 12.19 10.09 -0.50
CA GLY A 92 11.97 9.10 -1.56
C GLY A 92 10.84 8.12 -1.25
N LEU A 93 10.71 7.09 -2.10
CA LEU A 93 9.72 6.05 -1.95
C LEU A 93 9.94 5.30 -0.63
N HIS A 94 8.92 5.28 0.21
CA HIS A 94 8.95 4.65 1.53
C HIS A 94 8.24 3.30 1.54
N HIS A 95 7.02 3.24 1.00
CA HIS A 95 6.20 2.02 0.99
C HIS A 95 5.27 1.94 -0.22
N VAL A 96 4.76 0.74 -0.46
CA VAL A 96 3.66 0.48 -1.38
C VAL A 96 2.52 -0.10 -0.58
N THR A 97 1.34 0.51 -0.67
CA THR A 97 0.13 0.04 0.00
C THR A 97 -0.74 -0.75 -0.97
N LEU A 98 -1.16 -1.91 -0.50
CA LEU A 98 -2.06 -2.81 -1.20
C LEU A 98 -3.39 -2.84 -0.43
N GLU A 99 -4.49 -2.48 -1.09
CA GLU A 99 -5.82 -2.75 -0.58
C GLU A 99 -6.16 -4.21 -0.84
N VAL A 100 -6.65 -4.89 0.18
CA VAL A 100 -7.05 -6.29 0.16
C VAL A 100 -8.48 -6.43 0.69
N ALA A 101 -9.23 -7.41 0.21
CA ALA A 101 -10.60 -7.64 0.69
C ALA A 101 -10.67 -8.56 1.92
N ASP A 102 -9.59 -9.27 2.24
CA ASP A 102 -9.46 -10.16 3.40
C ASP A 102 -7.98 -10.17 3.80
N ILE A 103 -7.61 -9.35 4.77
CA ILE A 103 -6.23 -9.19 5.22
C ILE A 103 -5.72 -10.45 5.92
N ASP A 104 -6.57 -11.17 6.65
CA ASP A 104 -6.18 -12.39 7.36
C ASP A 104 -5.74 -13.48 6.37
N ALA A 105 -6.44 -13.60 5.24
CA ALA A 105 -6.08 -14.55 4.18
C ALA A 105 -4.72 -14.22 3.55
N VAL A 106 -4.44 -12.92 3.32
CA VAL A 106 -3.15 -12.47 2.77
C VAL A 106 -2.02 -12.69 3.77
N VAL A 107 -2.23 -12.31 5.04
CA VAL A 107 -1.25 -12.49 6.11
C VAL A 107 -0.90 -13.98 6.26
N ALA A 108 -1.89 -14.86 6.31
CA ALA A 108 -1.66 -16.31 6.39
C ALA A 108 -0.85 -16.85 5.19
N ALA A 109 -1.09 -16.33 3.99
CA ALA A 109 -0.33 -16.72 2.80
C ALA A 109 1.13 -16.22 2.84
N LEU A 110 1.36 -15.00 3.35
CA LEU A 110 2.71 -14.46 3.54
C LEU A 110 3.51 -15.25 4.58
N GLU A 111 2.90 -15.54 5.72
CA GLU A 111 3.52 -16.35 6.77
C GLU A 111 3.82 -17.78 6.29
N ALA A 112 2.93 -18.38 5.50
CA ALA A 112 3.18 -19.69 4.89
C ALA A 112 4.34 -19.68 3.87
N ALA A 113 4.72 -18.50 3.37
CA ALA A 113 5.86 -18.28 2.50
C ALA A 113 7.13 -17.82 3.25
N ASP A 114 7.16 -17.94 4.60
CA ASP A 114 8.23 -17.50 5.47
C ASP A 114 8.57 -16.00 5.33
N LEU A 115 7.55 -15.15 5.10
CA LEU A 115 7.69 -13.70 5.08
C LEU A 115 7.24 -13.09 6.41
N ASP A 116 8.04 -12.16 6.92
CA ASP A 116 7.75 -11.49 8.19
C ASP A 116 6.64 -10.45 8.00
N VAL A 117 5.51 -10.67 8.68
CA VAL A 117 4.43 -9.71 8.82
C VAL A 117 4.51 -9.08 10.22
N VAL A 118 4.46 -7.76 10.24
CA VAL A 118 4.55 -6.96 11.47
C VAL A 118 3.36 -6.01 11.59
N GLU A 119 3.06 -5.59 12.83
CA GLU A 119 2.04 -4.58 13.11
C GLU A 119 0.67 -4.89 12.48
N HIS A 120 0.18 -6.12 12.63
CA HIS A 120 -1.17 -6.49 12.22
C HIS A 120 -2.19 -5.99 13.25
N GLU A 121 -2.80 -4.84 12.98
CA GLU A 121 -3.67 -4.11 13.90
C GLU A 121 -4.98 -3.68 13.25
N SER A 122 -6.08 -3.70 14.04
CA SER A 122 -7.41 -3.26 13.58
C SER A 122 -7.83 -1.97 14.27
N TYR A 123 -8.24 -1.01 13.43
CA TYR A 123 -8.78 0.30 13.81
C TYR A 123 -10.27 0.40 13.46
N PRO A 124 -11.00 1.46 13.86
CA PRO A 124 -12.42 1.58 13.56
C PRO A 124 -12.76 1.51 12.07
N ASP A 125 -11.92 2.07 11.20
CA ASP A 125 -12.20 2.26 9.78
C ASP A 125 -11.38 1.36 8.85
N TRP A 126 -10.31 0.72 9.36
CA TRP A 126 -9.49 -0.23 8.60
C TRP A 126 -8.74 -1.21 9.49
N THR A 127 -8.27 -2.28 8.90
CA THR A 127 -7.24 -3.18 9.45
C THR A 127 -5.99 -3.04 8.59
N GLU A 128 -4.82 -2.99 9.23
CA GLU A 128 -3.56 -2.91 8.52
C GLU A 128 -2.52 -3.92 9.01
N ALA A 129 -1.59 -4.27 8.13
CA ALA A 129 -0.42 -5.06 8.45
C ALA A 129 0.74 -4.65 7.54
N PHE A 130 1.97 -4.92 7.95
CA PHE A 130 3.15 -4.59 7.17
C PHE A 130 3.98 -5.82 6.88
N VAL A 131 4.44 -5.94 5.63
CA VAL A 131 5.47 -6.91 5.25
C VAL A 131 6.82 -6.22 5.38
N SER A 132 7.65 -6.73 6.29
CA SER A 132 8.98 -6.17 6.58
C SER A 132 9.82 -5.96 5.30
N PRO A 133 10.54 -4.85 5.14
CA PRO A 133 11.45 -4.64 4.03
C PRO A 133 12.67 -5.59 4.03
N ALA A 134 12.83 -6.41 5.08
CA ALA A 134 13.82 -7.50 5.10
C ALA A 134 13.46 -8.65 4.12
N ASN A 135 12.37 -8.53 3.37
CA ASN A 135 11.98 -9.45 2.30
C ASN A 135 12.90 -9.32 1.05
N PRO A 136 12.92 -10.31 0.14
CA PRO A 136 13.79 -10.27 -1.05
C PRO A 136 13.58 -9.11 -2.03
N THR A 137 12.43 -8.38 -1.94
CA THR A 137 12.20 -7.19 -2.78
C THR A 137 12.82 -5.92 -2.18
N GLY A 138 13.17 -5.92 -0.89
CA GLY A 138 13.65 -4.76 -0.16
C GLY A 138 12.60 -3.66 0.03
N THR A 139 11.32 -3.96 -0.25
CA THR A 139 10.23 -2.98 -0.19
C THR A 139 9.39 -3.22 1.05
N LEU A 140 9.04 -2.16 1.77
CA LEU A 140 7.99 -2.17 2.77
C LEU A 140 6.65 -2.20 2.06
N PHE A 141 5.86 -3.27 2.27
CA PHE A 141 4.47 -3.30 1.82
C PHE A 141 3.55 -3.08 3.02
N GLN A 142 2.59 -2.20 2.85
CA GLN A 142 1.46 -2.05 3.76
C GLN A 142 0.25 -2.75 3.14
N LEU A 143 -0.44 -3.56 3.92
CA LEU A 143 -1.73 -4.14 3.57
C LEU A 143 -2.81 -3.34 4.27
N MET A 144 -3.90 -3.04 3.57
CA MET A 144 -5.04 -2.30 4.09
C MET A 144 -6.33 -3.01 3.71
N GLU A 145 -7.12 -3.41 4.71
CA GLU A 145 -8.50 -3.81 4.53
C GLU A 145 -9.39 -2.69 5.07
N TYR A 146 -10.07 -1.97 4.17
CA TYR A 146 -10.97 -0.89 4.57
C TYR A 146 -12.32 -1.46 5.02
N HIS A 147 -12.79 -0.99 6.17
CA HIS A 147 -14.13 -1.32 6.67
C HIS A 147 -15.19 -0.49 5.94
N ASP A 148 -16.46 -0.92 6.04
CA ASP A 148 -17.60 -0.22 5.39
C ASP A 148 -17.79 1.23 5.86
N SER A 149 -17.25 1.57 7.04
CA SER A 149 -17.26 2.93 7.60
C SER A 149 -16.32 3.90 6.90
N TYR A 150 -15.28 3.39 6.18
CA TYR A 150 -14.31 4.24 5.49
C TYR A 150 -14.82 4.67 4.12
N ASP A 151 -15.13 5.96 3.94
CA ASP A 151 -15.74 6.52 2.72
C ASP A 151 -14.83 7.52 1.96
N GLU A 152 -13.64 7.82 2.47
CA GLU A 152 -12.80 8.89 1.95
C GLU A 152 -11.98 8.49 0.71
N GLY A 153 -12.44 8.90 -0.46
CA GLY A 153 -11.68 8.83 -1.70
C GLY A 153 -11.36 7.42 -2.21
N ARG A 154 -11.93 6.40 -1.60
CA ARG A 154 -11.75 5.00 -1.99
C ARG A 154 -12.38 4.74 -3.36
N PRO A 155 -11.65 4.17 -4.33
CA PRO A 155 -12.27 3.63 -5.54
C PRO A 155 -13.30 2.55 -5.20
N ALA A 156 -14.26 2.36 -6.11
CA ALA A 156 -15.30 1.35 -5.91
C ALA A 156 -14.70 -0.04 -5.68
N PRO A 157 -15.31 -0.88 -4.81
CA PRO A 157 -14.84 -2.24 -4.53
C PRO A 157 -14.67 -3.13 -5.76
N ASP A 158 -15.41 -2.86 -6.84
CA ASP A 158 -15.30 -3.54 -8.13
C ASP A 158 -14.02 -3.21 -8.93
N ALA A 159 -13.19 -2.29 -8.44
CA ALA A 159 -11.87 -2.02 -8.98
C ALA A 159 -10.77 -2.92 -8.41
N LEU A 160 -11.11 -3.96 -7.68
CA LEU A 160 -10.18 -4.96 -7.16
C LEU A 160 -9.92 -6.08 -8.18
N TYR A 161 -8.82 -6.82 -7.99
CA TYR A 161 -8.37 -7.86 -8.90
C TYR A 161 -8.04 -9.16 -8.15
N VAL A 162 -8.28 -10.29 -8.80
CA VAL A 162 -7.83 -11.63 -8.38
C VAL A 162 -7.02 -12.22 -9.52
N ASP A 163 -5.78 -12.62 -9.27
CA ASP A 163 -4.85 -13.17 -10.28
C ASP A 163 -4.79 -12.34 -11.57
N GLY A 164 -4.80 -11.01 -11.44
CA GLY A 164 -4.75 -10.08 -12.55
C GLY A 164 -6.08 -9.91 -13.32
N SER A 165 -7.16 -10.56 -12.90
CA SER A 165 -8.51 -10.40 -13.46
C SER A 165 -9.35 -9.49 -12.57
N ARG A 166 -10.04 -8.52 -13.18
CA ARG A 166 -10.91 -7.60 -12.43
C ARG A 166 -12.12 -8.33 -11.85
N VAL A 167 -12.45 -8.05 -10.59
CA VAL A 167 -13.64 -8.59 -9.93
C VAL A 167 -14.89 -7.97 -10.58
N GLY A 168 -15.83 -8.80 -11.01
CA GLY A 168 -17.11 -8.35 -11.61
C GLY A 168 -17.13 -8.19 -13.13
N GLU A 169 -16.07 -8.61 -13.83
CA GLU A 169 -16.06 -8.78 -15.30
C GLU A 169 -16.44 -10.21 -15.73
#